data_25bc36f929cfcff11edbcb90de3416e1
#
_entry.id   25bc36f929cfcff11edbcb90de3416e1
#
_cell.length_a   1.000
_cell.length_b   1.000
_cell.length_c   1.000
_cell.angle_alpha   90.00
_cell.angle_beta   90.00
_cell.angle_gamma   90.00
#
_symmetry.space_group_name_H-M   'P 1'
#
loop_
_entity.id
_entity.type
_entity.pdbx_description
1 polymer ?
#
loop_
_entity_poly.entity_id
_entity_poly.type
_entity_poly.pdbx_seq_one_letter_code
_entity_poly.pdbx_strand_id
1 'polypeptide(L)'
;MHCLMCGLEKGDGDIIDILENDDPLCHTCRSSLKHVRFRMKFHGYKLYASYVYDDAFAKILVQYKECFDEALKTVFLYPFRWWFMIRFFGYTVCYLPSSKEKIAKRGFHHLEKMFSSLSLWQADLFEKVNDFDQKNRSVEERMRMADNIALKKYCVVPKKVSITCAWSTLLLVM
;
A
#
# COMPACT_ATOMS: atom_id res chain seq x y z
N MET A 1 -12.18 4.18 21.59
CA MET A 1 -11.18 3.63 20.62
C MET A 1 -10.07 4.65 20.41
N HIS A 2 -8.79 4.25 20.36
CA HIS A 2 -7.69 5.22 20.19
C HIS A 2 -7.31 5.37 18.72
N CYS A 3 -6.92 6.58 18.33
CA CYS A 3 -6.40 6.87 16.99
C CYS A 3 -5.00 6.25 16.82
N LEU A 4 -4.80 5.47 15.76
CA LEU A 4 -3.52 4.78 15.52
C LEU A 4 -2.36 5.74 15.17
N MET A 5 -2.63 7.00 14.83
CA MET A 5 -1.61 7.97 14.45
C MET A 5 -1.19 8.88 15.60
N CYS A 6 -2.13 9.41 16.38
CA CYS A 6 -1.83 10.34 17.48
C CYS A 6 -2.01 9.73 18.89
N GLY A 7 -2.58 8.54 19.00
CA GLY A 7 -2.82 7.85 20.27
C GLY A 7 -3.98 8.41 21.10
N LEU A 8 -4.57 9.54 20.69
CA LEU A 8 -5.68 10.16 21.42
C LEU A 8 -6.94 9.30 21.30
N GLU A 9 -7.76 9.35 22.34
CA GLU A 9 -9.07 8.72 22.34
C GLU A 9 -9.96 9.42 21.31
N LYS A 10 -10.63 8.62 20.48
CA LYS A 10 -11.62 9.12 19.51
C LYS A 10 -12.86 9.50 20.29
N GLY A 11 -13.23 10.80 20.18
CA GLY A 11 -14.39 11.32 20.91
C GLY A 11 -15.70 10.69 20.44
N ASP A 12 -16.61 10.44 21.37
CA ASP A 12 -17.98 9.95 21.09
C ASP A 12 -18.94 11.11 20.75
N GLY A 13 -18.41 12.32 20.43
CA GLY A 13 -19.17 13.56 20.50
C GLY A 13 -19.75 14.10 19.20
N ASP A 14 -19.13 13.83 18.05
CA ASP A 14 -19.58 14.38 16.77
C ASP A 14 -20.25 13.32 15.88
N ILE A 15 -21.32 13.73 15.18
CA ILE A 15 -22.00 12.86 14.18
C ILE A 15 -21.00 12.28 13.17
N ILE A 16 -19.93 13.02 12.85
CA ILE A 16 -18.85 12.60 11.97
C ILE A 16 -18.07 11.42 12.60
N ASP A 17 -17.76 11.51 13.89
CA ASP A 17 -17.06 10.44 14.62
C ASP A 17 -17.90 9.15 14.71
N ILE A 18 -19.22 9.29 14.81
CA ILE A 18 -20.15 8.14 14.80
C ILE A 18 -20.19 7.48 13.41
N LEU A 19 -20.19 8.27 12.33
CA LEU A 19 -20.20 7.77 10.96
C LEU A 19 -18.85 7.16 10.54
N GLU A 20 -17.75 7.68 11.11
CA GLU A 20 -16.38 7.20 10.86
C GLU A 20 -15.84 6.29 11.96
N ASN A 21 -16.71 5.73 12.80
CA ASN A 21 -16.31 4.93 13.97
C ASN A 21 -15.35 3.77 13.63
N ASP A 22 -15.48 3.21 12.43
CA ASP A 22 -14.60 2.15 11.92
C ASP A 22 -13.26 2.64 11.36
N ASP A 23 -13.07 3.98 11.16
CA ASP A 23 -11.78 4.50 10.71
C ASP A 23 -10.73 4.32 11.81
N PRO A 24 -9.56 3.74 11.52
CA PRO A 24 -8.49 3.61 12.51
C PRO A 24 -7.86 4.95 12.94
N LEU A 25 -8.15 6.06 12.26
CA LEU A 25 -7.69 7.40 12.60
C LEU A 25 -8.84 8.29 13.09
N CYS A 26 -8.51 9.28 13.93
CA CYS A 26 -9.43 10.38 14.21
C CYS A 26 -9.53 11.33 13.01
N HIS A 27 -10.58 12.12 12.95
CA HIS A 27 -10.84 13.07 11.84
C HIS A 27 -9.65 13.99 11.55
N THR A 28 -9.01 14.57 12.57
CA THR A 28 -7.84 15.45 12.40
C THR A 28 -6.65 14.74 11.75
N CYS A 29 -6.32 13.52 12.18
CA CYS A 29 -5.25 12.72 11.59
C CYS A 29 -5.61 12.26 10.18
N ARG A 30 -6.87 11.90 9.94
CA ARG A 30 -7.32 11.51 8.61
C ARG A 30 -7.24 12.67 7.62
N SER A 31 -7.66 13.87 8.00
CA SER A 31 -7.61 15.07 7.15
C SER A 31 -6.18 15.57 6.87
N SER A 32 -5.20 15.23 7.74
CA SER A 32 -3.79 15.53 7.47
C SER A 32 -3.20 14.71 6.32
N LEU A 33 -3.78 13.55 6.00
CA LEU A 33 -3.37 12.70 4.88
C LEU A 33 -4.08 13.16 3.61
N LYS A 34 -3.36 13.88 2.74
CA LYS A 34 -3.94 14.43 1.51
C LYS A 34 -4.26 13.33 0.50
N HIS A 35 -5.54 13.10 0.29
CA HIS A 35 -6.05 12.16 -0.68
C HIS A 35 -5.97 12.73 -2.08
N VAL A 36 -5.55 11.92 -3.04
CA VAL A 36 -5.58 12.23 -4.46
C VAL A 36 -6.22 11.07 -5.21
N ARG A 37 -7.06 11.40 -6.20
CA ARG A 37 -7.59 10.41 -7.14
C ARG A 37 -6.94 10.64 -8.50
N PHE A 38 -5.63 10.52 -8.54
CA PHE A 38 -4.88 10.71 -9.77
C PHE A 38 -4.93 9.44 -10.61
N ARG A 39 -5.20 9.61 -11.90
CA ARG A 39 -5.21 8.53 -12.89
C ARG A 39 -4.42 8.97 -14.11
N MET A 40 -3.49 8.15 -14.54
CA MET A 40 -2.76 8.33 -15.80
C MET A 40 -2.69 7.03 -16.59
N LYS A 41 -2.33 7.15 -17.85
CA LYS A 41 -1.95 6.00 -18.69
C LYS A 41 -0.44 6.03 -18.89
N PHE A 42 0.19 4.89 -18.75
CA PHE A 42 1.62 4.70 -18.97
C PHE A 42 1.84 3.38 -19.72
N HIS A 43 2.40 3.43 -20.92
CA HIS A 43 2.60 2.27 -21.80
C HIS A 43 1.36 1.36 -21.93
N GLY A 44 0.17 1.95 -22.07
CA GLY A 44 -1.09 1.22 -22.19
C GLY A 44 -1.74 0.80 -20.87
N TYR A 45 -1.02 0.86 -19.77
CA TYR A 45 -1.51 0.53 -18.43
C TYR A 45 -2.16 1.73 -17.73
N LYS A 46 -3.12 1.45 -16.86
CA LYS A 46 -3.78 2.49 -16.04
C LYS A 46 -3.11 2.54 -14.68
N LEU A 47 -2.59 3.69 -14.32
CA LEU A 47 -1.99 3.96 -13.03
C LEU A 47 -2.94 4.79 -12.17
N TYR A 48 -3.03 4.45 -10.90
CA TYR A 48 -3.84 5.17 -9.92
C TYR A 48 -2.96 5.56 -8.73
N ALA A 49 -3.11 6.79 -8.26
CA ALA A 49 -2.50 7.23 -7.01
C ALA A 49 -3.59 7.63 -6.02
N SER A 50 -3.43 7.27 -4.77
CA SER A 50 -4.42 7.49 -3.70
C SER A 50 -4.03 8.60 -2.73
N TYR A 51 -2.74 8.86 -2.57
CA TYR A 51 -2.22 9.86 -1.64
C TYR A 51 -1.17 10.75 -2.28
N VAL A 52 -1.08 11.98 -1.80
CA VAL A 52 0.10 12.83 -2.02
C VAL A 52 1.20 12.36 -1.06
N TYR A 53 2.41 12.22 -1.57
CA TYR A 53 3.57 11.91 -0.74
C TYR A 53 4.11 13.20 -0.11
N ASP A 54 3.56 13.57 1.02
CA ASP A 54 4.02 14.67 1.85
C ASP A 54 4.58 14.15 3.18
N ASP A 55 5.01 15.06 4.05
CA ASP A 55 5.63 14.71 5.33
C ASP A 55 4.71 13.89 6.24
N ALA A 56 3.40 14.18 6.24
CA ALA A 56 2.43 13.44 7.04
C ALA A 56 2.32 11.97 6.56
N PHE A 57 2.18 11.78 5.23
CA PHE A 57 2.12 10.46 4.66
C PHE A 57 3.45 9.70 4.77
N ALA A 58 4.58 10.39 4.56
CA ALA A 58 5.91 9.79 4.72
C ALA A 58 6.13 9.27 6.14
N LYS A 59 5.76 10.06 7.16
CA LYS A 59 5.90 9.69 8.57
C LYS A 59 5.14 8.40 8.90
N ILE A 60 3.85 8.33 8.55
CA ILE A 60 3.05 7.14 8.86
C ILE A 60 3.49 5.92 8.06
N LEU A 61 3.96 6.11 6.81
CA LEU A 61 4.51 5.04 5.99
C LEU A 61 5.83 4.48 6.55
N VAL A 62 6.69 5.34 7.08
CA VAL A 62 7.93 4.94 7.78
C VAL A 62 7.58 4.19 9.06
N GLN A 63 6.64 4.67 9.86
CA GLN A 63 6.17 3.99 11.06
C GLN A 63 5.68 2.57 10.73
N TYR A 64 4.86 2.42 9.70
CA TYR A 64 4.38 1.12 9.25
C TYR A 64 5.51 0.19 8.77
N LYS A 65 6.43 0.71 7.93
CA LYS A 65 7.44 -0.11 7.27
C LYS A 65 8.71 -0.33 8.09
N GLU A 66 9.17 0.69 8.80
CA GLU A 66 10.48 0.68 9.45
C GLU A 66 10.38 0.52 10.97
N CYS A 67 9.27 0.98 11.58
CA CYS A 67 8.99 0.75 12.99
C CYS A 67 8.12 -0.50 13.24
N PHE A 68 7.77 -1.21 12.15
CA PHE A 68 7.06 -2.51 12.17
C PHE A 68 5.68 -2.48 12.81
N ASP A 69 5.01 -1.34 12.75
CA ASP A 69 3.68 -1.16 13.31
C ASP A 69 2.60 -1.74 12.38
N GLU A 70 2.35 -3.05 12.51
CA GLU A 70 1.36 -3.75 11.68
C GLU A 70 -0.06 -3.21 11.88
N ALA A 71 -0.39 -2.59 13.02
CA ALA A 71 -1.70 -2.04 13.27
C ALA A 71 -2.11 -0.98 12.23
N LEU A 72 -1.13 -0.27 11.65
CA LEU A 72 -1.34 0.74 10.62
C LEU A 72 -1.74 0.18 9.24
N LYS A 73 -1.76 -1.13 9.04
CA LYS A 73 -2.08 -1.75 7.73
C LYS A 73 -3.41 -1.28 7.13
N THR A 74 -4.42 -1.05 7.96
CA THR A 74 -5.75 -0.63 7.53
C THR A 74 -5.86 0.86 7.21
N VAL A 75 -4.98 1.70 7.75
CA VAL A 75 -5.03 3.16 7.62
C VAL A 75 -5.01 3.62 6.17
N PHE A 76 -4.17 2.98 5.34
CA PHE A 76 -3.89 3.42 3.98
C PHE A 76 -5.04 3.16 3.02
N LEU A 77 -5.75 2.06 3.17
CA LEU A 77 -6.80 1.66 2.23
C LEU A 77 -8.21 1.95 2.72
N TYR A 78 -8.37 2.30 4.00
CA TYR A 78 -9.67 2.54 4.59
C TYR A 78 -10.55 3.53 3.79
N PRO A 79 -10.07 4.73 3.40
CA PRO A 79 -10.91 5.69 2.68
C PRO A 79 -11.29 5.24 1.26
N PHE A 80 -10.54 4.31 0.71
CA PHE A 80 -10.70 3.83 -0.66
C PHE A 80 -11.25 2.42 -0.75
N ARG A 81 -11.55 1.75 0.39
CA ARG A 81 -11.90 0.32 0.43
C ARG A 81 -13.02 -0.04 -0.55
N TRP A 82 -14.12 0.70 -0.52
CA TRP A 82 -15.26 0.44 -1.40
C TRP A 82 -14.93 0.68 -2.87
N TRP A 83 -14.19 1.75 -3.15
CA TRP A 83 -13.75 2.04 -4.50
C TRP A 83 -12.83 0.94 -5.05
N PHE A 84 -11.89 0.44 -4.24
CA PHE A 84 -11.02 -0.69 -4.62
C PHE A 84 -11.84 -1.95 -4.86
N MET A 85 -12.74 -2.31 -3.96
CA MET A 85 -13.54 -3.52 -4.09
C MET A 85 -14.41 -3.50 -5.36
N ILE A 86 -15.06 -2.38 -5.67
CA ILE A 86 -15.89 -2.24 -6.88
C ILE A 86 -15.01 -2.19 -8.12
N ARG A 87 -13.94 -1.38 -8.11
CA ARG A 87 -13.11 -1.12 -9.29
C ARG A 87 -12.29 -2.34 -9.70
N PHE A 88 -11.85 -3.13 -8.75
CA PHE A 88 -11.01 -4.31 -8.96
C PHE A 88 -11.72 -5.62 -8.67
N PHE A 89 -13.04 -5.59 -8.71
CA PHE A 89 -13.83 -6.81 -8.63
C PHE A 89 -13.43 -7.79 -9.74
N GLY A 90 -13.10 -9.03 -9.35
CA GLY A 90 -12.63 -10.07 -10.27
C GLY A 90 -11.17 -9.93 -10.73
N TYR A 91 -10.41 -8.99 -10.16
CA TYR A 91 -8.96 -8.90 -10.33
C TYR A 91 -8.25 -9.64 -9.19
N THR A 92 -7.09 -10.18 -9.52
CA THR A 92 -6.15 -10.68 -8.52
C THR A 92 -5.10 -9.62 -8.24
N VAL A 93 -4.95 -9.24 -6.98
CA VAL A 93 -3.95 -8.27 -6.53
C VAL A 93 -2.61 -8.99 -6.37
N CYS A 94 -1.59 -8.49 -7.03
CA CYS A 94 -0.22 -8.96 -6.92
C CYS A 94 0.67 -7.87 -6.35
N TYR A 95 1.68 -8.24 -5.58
CA TYR A 95 2.57 -7.29 -4.95
C TYR A 95 3.95 -7.32 -5.56
N LEU A 96 4.60 -6.15 -5.59
CA LEU A 96 6.04 -6.13 -5.83
C LEU A 96 6.76 -6.76 -4.64
N PRO A 97 7.75 -7.63 -4.91
CA PRO A 97 8.42 -8.39 -3.87
C PRO A 97 9.29 -7.47 -2.99
N SER A 98 9.24 -7.71 -1.69
CA SER A 98 10.22 -7.16 -0.74
C SER A 98 11.40 -8.12 -0.62
N SER A 99 12.58 -7.61 -0.20
CA SER A 99 13.71 -8.50 0.09
C SER A 99 13.38 -9.43 1.26
N LYS A 100 13.90 -10.67 1.20
CA LYS A 100 13.70 -11.67 2.26
C LYS A 100 14.20 -11.17 3.60
N GLU A 101 15.34 -10.49 3.61
CA GLU A 101 15.91 -9.87 4.80
C GLU A 101 14.98 -8.84 5.44
N LYS A 102 14.37 -7.95 4.63
CA LYS A 102 13.41 -6.95 5.13
C LYS A 102 12.12 -7.58 5.63
N ILE A 103 11.66 -8.66 5.01
CA ILE A 103 10.51 -9.42 5.51
C ILE A 103 10.85 -10.11 6.83
N ALA A 104 12.01 -10.76 6.94
CA ALA A 104 12.45 -11.42 8.15
C ALA A 104 12.62 -10.42 9.32
N LYS A 105 13.22 -9.25 9.05
CA LYS A 105 13.39 -8.18 10.04
C LYS A 105 12.06 -7.59 10.51
N ARG A 106 11.08 -7.43 9.59
CA ARG A 106 9.79 -6.81 9.86
C ARG A 106 8.76 -7.80 10.43
N GLY A 107 8.90 -9.08 10.10
CA GLY A 107 7.95 -10.12 10.46
C GLY A 107 6.77 -10.27 9.49
N PHE A 108 6.62 -9.35 8.52
CA PHE A 108 5.51 -9.39 7.55
C PHE A 108 5.84 -8.74 6.22
N HIS A 109 5.11 -9.14 5.18
CA HIS A 109 5.14 -8.48 3.87
C HIS A 109 4.16 -7.30 3.88
N HIS A 110 4.69 -6.07 3.86
CA HIS A 110 3.90 -4.86 4.10
C HIS A 110 2.75 -4.64 3.09
N LEU A 111 2.94 -4.94 1.80
CA LEU A 111 1.87 -4.81 0.81
C LEU A 111 0.79 -5.87 0.97
N GLU A 112 1.17 -7.12 1.17
CA GLU A 112 0.25 -8.21 1.45
C GLU A 112 -0.65 -7.88 2.64
N LYS A 113 -0.05 -7.46 3.76
CA LYS A 113 -0.80 -7.07 4.97
C LYS A 113 -1.69 -5.84 4.75
N MET A 114 -1.22 -4.84 4.00
CA MET A 114 -2.02 -3.66 3.67
C MET A 114 -3.28 -4.05 2.88
N PHE A 115 -3.15 -4.91 1.87
CA PHE A 115 -4.26 -5.34 1.03
C PHE A 115 -5.10 -6.47 1.63
N SER A 116 -4.64 -7.15 2.68
CA SER A 116 -5.41 -8.20 3.36
C SER A 116 -6.71 -7.69 3.97
N SER A 117 -6.82 -6.37 4.22
CA SER A 117 -8.06 -5.73 4.68
C SER A 117 -9.15 -5.61 3.61
N LEU A 118 -8.80 -5.83 2.34
CA LEU A 118 -9.74 -5.84 1.22
C LEU A 118 -10.10 -7.28 0.87
N SER A 119 -11.39 -7.53 0.62
CA SER A 119 -11.89 -8.84 0.17
C SER A 119 -11.57 -9.08 -1.32
N LEU A 120 -10.29 -8.95 -1.70
CA LEU A 120 -9.78 -9.18 -3.06
C LEU A 120 -8.91 -10.42 -3.08
N TRP A 121 -8.92 -11.14 -4.21
CA TRP A 121 -8.01 -12.25 -4.45
C TRP A 121 -6.57 -11.73 -4.47
N GLN A 122 -5.67 -12.43 -3.81
CA GLN A 122 -4.27 -12.05 -3.69
C GLN A 122 -3.38 -13.19 -4.18
N ALA A 123 -2.30 -12.84 -4.89
CA ALA A 123 -1.33 -13.81 -5.35
C ALA A 123 0.09 -13.23 -5.26
N ASP A 124 0.99 -14.02 -4.72
CA ASP A 124 2.42 -13.73 -4.66
C ASP A 124 3.11 -14.34 -5.90
N LEU A 125 3.09 -13.58 -7.00
CA LEU A 125 3.61 -14.03 -8.30
C LEU A 125 5.06 -13.66 -8.55
N PHE A 126 5.62 -12.71 -7.80
CA PHE A 126 6.92 -12.13 -8.11
C PHE A 126 7.96 -12.46 -7.06
N GLU A 127 9.20 -12.63 -7.52
CA GLU A 127 10.37 -12.76 -6.64
C GLU A 127 11.47 -11.79 -7.07
N LYS A 128 12.29 -11.39 -6.10
CA LYS A 128 13.52 -10.67 -6.37
C LYS A 128 14.62 -11.65 -6.72
N VAL A 129 15.30 -11.41 -7.84
CA VAL A 129 16.46 -12.20 -8.27
C VAL A 129 17.68 -11.87 -7.43
N ASN A 130 17.86 -10.58 -7.08
CA ASN A 130 18.98 -10.10 -6.27
C ASN A 130 18.50 -9.14 -5.18
N ASP A 131 19.04 -9.27 -3.97
CA ASP A 131 18.76 -8.38 -2.83
C ASP A 131 19.67 -7.15 -2.87
N PHE A 132 19.31 -6.14 -3.67
CA PHE A 132 19.98 -4.84 -3.67
C PHE A 132 19.17 -3.79 -2.92
N ASP A 133 19.84 -2.98 -2.10
CA ASP A 133 19.20 -1.86 -1.39
C ASP A 133 19.01 -0.64 -2.31
N GLN A 134 17.81 -0.03 -2.27
CA GLN A 134 17.38 1.01 -3.20
C GLN A 134 17.63 2.44 -2.69
N LYS A 135 17.95 2.60 -1.40
CA LYS A 135 17.88 3.90 -0.73
C LYS A 135 18.86 4.96 -1.27
N ASN A 136 19.97 4.58 -1.92
CA ASN A 136 21.05 5.49 -2.32
C ASN A 136 21.40 5.46 -3.82
N ARG A 137 20.41 5.17 -4.70
CA ARG A 137 20.67 4.97 -6.12
C ARG A 137 20.11 6.07 -7.01
N SER A 138 20.79 6.30 -8.14
CA SER A 138 20.33 7.22 -9.20
C SER A 138 19.04 6.72 -9.87
N VAL A 139 18.38 7.61 -10.63
CA VAL A 139 17.14 7.28 -11.35
C VAL A 139 17.39 6.19 -12.40
N GLU A 140 18.53 6.25 -13.09
CA GLU A 140 18.90 5.26 -14.11
C GLU A 140 19.14 3.87 -13.49
N GLU A 141 19.80 3.81 -12.34
CA GLU A 141 20.00 2.56 -11.61
C GLU A 141 18.68 1.97 -11.13
N ARG A 142 17.70 2.83 -10.72
CA ARG A 142 16.35 2.38 -10.33
C ARG A 142 15.57 1.83 -11.54
N MET A 143 15.74 2.37 -12.73
CA MET A 143 15.11 1.84 -13.94
C MET A 143 15.63 0.44 -14.30
N ARG A 144 16.94 0.18 -14.15
CA ARG A 144 17.53 -1.16 -14.34
C ARG A 144 17.08 -2.18 -13.30
N MET A 145 16.49 -1.74 -12.21
CA MET A 145 16.00 -2.66 -11.17
C MET A 145 14.73 -3.41 -11.56
N ALA A 146 14.03 -3.00 -12.62
CA ALA A 146 12.93 -3.81 -13.17
C ALA A 146 13.42 -5.20 -13.57
N ASP A 147 14.68 -5.32 -14.03
CA ASP A 147 15.32 -6.59 -14.42
C ASP A 147 15.56 -7.53 -13.23
N ASN A 148 15.47 -7.01 -12.00
CA ASN A 148 15.64 -7.81 -10.77
C ASN A 148 14.32 -8.40 -10.22
N ILE A 149 13.22 -8.24 -10.95
CA ILE A 149 11.93 -8.81 -10.59
C ILE A 149 11.59 -9.88 -11.62
N ALA A 150 11.43 -11.10 -11.17
CA ALA A 150 11.03 -12.23 -12.00
C ALA A 150 9.70 -12.82 -11.54
N LEU A 151 8.99 -13.46 -12.46
CA LEU A 151 7.87 -14.34 -12.11
C LEU A 151 8.40 -15.59 -11.43
N LYS A 152 7.75 -16.00 -10.36
CA LYS A 152 8.06 -17.28 -9.69
C LYS A 152 7.85 -18.44 -10.65
N LYS A 153 8.75 -19.40 -10.61
CA LYS A 153 8.61 -20.65 -11.39
C LYS A 153 7.33 -21.38 -10.94
N TYR A 154 6.61 -21.92 -11.92
CA TYR A 154 5.37 -22.70 -11.69
C TYR A 154 4.17 -21.91 -11.13
N CYS A 155 4.12 -20.57 -11.27
CA CYS A 155 2.92 -19.83 -10.92
C CYS A 155 1.92 -19.79 -12.08
N VAL A 156 0.62 -19.89 -11.73
CA VAL A 156 -0.47 -19.67 -12.69
C VAL A 156 -0.83 -18.19 -12.65
N VAL A 157 -0.59 -17.50 -13.76
CA VAL A 157 -0.93 -16.08 -13.88
C VAL A 157 -2.43 -15.90 -14.13
N PRO A 158 -3.16 -15.20 -13.27
CA PRO A 158 -4.58 -14.94 -13.48
C PRO A 158 -4.84 -14.09 -14.72
N LYS A 159 -6.03 -14.23 -15.31
CA LYS A 159 -6.41 -13.47 -16.54
C LYS A 159 -6.48 -11.94 -16.30
N LYS A 160 -6.83 -11.52 -15.09
CA LYS A 160 -6.92 -10.11 -14.69
C LYS A 160 -6.05 -9.89 -13.46
N VAL A 161 -4.98 -9.14 -13.64
CA VAL A 161 -4.00 -8.87 -12.58
C VAL A 161 -3.95 -7.37 -12.32
N SER A 162 -3.85 -7.04 -11.05
CA SER A 162 -3.55 -5.70 -10.56
C SER A 162 -2.26 -5.77 -9.77
N ILE A 163 -1.24 -5.00 -10.15
CA ILE A 163 0.04 -4.96 -9.46
C ILE A 163 0.07 -3.76 -8.53
N THR A 164 0.44 -3.98 -7.28
CA THR A 164 0.51 -2.92 -6.28
C THR A 164 1.94 -2.69 -5.82
N CYS A 165 2.27 -1.41 -5.67
CA CYS A 165 3.52 -0.98 -5.05
C CYS A 165 3.25 0.18 -4.08
N ALA A 166 3.90 0.19 -2.94
CA ALA A 166 3.91 1.33 -2.03
C ALA A 166 5.23 2.10 -2.22
N TRP A 167 5.39 2.72 -3.38
CA TRP A 167 6.45 3.67 -3.63
C TRP A 167 5.89 5.08 -3.55
N SER A 168 6.50 5.85 -2.72
CA SER A 168 6.49 7.31 -2.52
C SER A 168 5.34 8.16 -3.12
N THR A 169 4.32 7.62 -3.77
CA THR A 169 3.11 8.35 -4.23
C THR A 169 2.12 7.45 -4.97
N LEU A 170 2.55 6.28 -5.39
CA LEU A 170 1.76 5.50 -6.34
C LEU A 170 1.36 4.15 -5.75
N LEU A 171 0.08 3.98 -5.56
CA LEU A 171 -0.53 2.67 -5.60
C LEU A 171 -0.70 2.33 -7.08
N LEU A 172 0.26 1.60 -7.64
CA LEU A 172 0.20 1.19 -9.03
C LEU A 172 -0.78 0.03 -9.13
N VAL A 173 -1.83 0.23 -9.89
CA VAL A 173 -2.79 -0.81 -10.22
C VAL A 173 -2.81 -0.92 -11.74
N MET A 174 -2.25 -1.99 -12.26
CA MET A 174 -2.25 -2.30 -13.69
C MET A 174 -3.43 -3.17 -14.07
#